data_60e2274904cc9cc15bb1ec148de24aba
#
_entry.id   60e2274904cc9cc15bb1ec148de24aba
#
_cell.length_a   1.000
_cell.length_b   1.000
_cell.length_c   1.000
_cell.angle_alpha   90.00
_cell.angle_beta   90.00
_cell.angle_gamma   90.00
#
_symmetry.space_group_name_H-M   'P 1'
#
loop_
_entity.id
_entity.type
_entity.pdbx_description
1 polymer ?
#
loop_
_entity_poly.entity_id
_entity_poly.type
_entity_poly.pdbx_seq_one_letter_code
_entity_poly.pdbx_strand_id
1 'polypeptide(L)'
;MTETLFGGPTLPPAYPERAAWGTAQKLRAWQQQALDLYFRTDPRDFLAVATPGAGKTTFALRVASMLIESGAVNRVTIVAPTDHLKRQWADAAAKVGIAIDPNFKNSDGQHGRGFVGVAVTYAQVASKPMLHRAKTEAARTLVILDEIHHGGEALSWGDGLREAFDPAARRLSLTGTPFRSDTSPIPFVEYAQDKDGIRRSKADYTYGYGNALRDHVVRPVMFMAYSGQMRWRTSAGEEMAASLGESAVTKDITSQAWRTALNPAGEWIPAVLAGADKRLSEVRRTVPDAGGLVIATDHEDARAYAGQLKRITGESPTVILSDDAKASSKIEEFTVSEKRWMVAVRMVSEGVDVPRLSVGVYATSTSTPLFFAQAVGRFVRARKRGETASVFLPSVPMLMALANSMEAERDHALDRPEKEDSDGLFNPEDSLMEEANREDKASDSLTKGKFEALDSQASFDRVLFDGGEFGTGGEVGSEDELDFLGIPGLLDAEQVGTLLRQRQHEQLNRKNRRAPAAEPAAAPPAIPDHRMLMDLRNELAKNVAAWSARTGTPHGVVHTKLRTVCGGPPVAQANEEQLQSRLRKLQDWFIGRK
;
A
#
# COMPACT_ATOMS: atom_id res chain seq x y z
N MET A 1 -5.76 0.37 49.54
CA MET A 1 -6.54 0.03 48.35
C MET A 1 -5.66 0.31 47.15
N THR A 2 -4.99 -0.69 46.68
CA THR A 2 -4.21 -0.64 45.43
C THR A 2 -5.21 -0.63 44.27
N GLU A 3 -5.49 0.55 43.74
CA GLU A 3 -6.13 0.62 42.43
C GLU A 3 -5.26 -0.15 41.43
N THR A 4 -5.78 -1.28 40.97
CA THR A 4 -5.13 -2.08 39.94
C THR A 4 -4.91 -1.19 38.73
N LEU A 5 -3.66 -0.96 38.36
CA LEU A 5 -3.22 -0.16 37.21
C LEU A 5 -3.96 -0.53 35.89
N PHE A 6 -4.77 -1.57 35.86
CA PHE A 6 -5.27 -2.22 34.67
C PHE A 6 -6.76 -2.56 34.67
N GLY A 7 -7.52 -2.24 35.69
CA GLY A 7 -8.96 -2.55 35.80
C GLY A 7 -9.90 -1.41 35.39
N GLY A 8 -9.53 -0.53 34.47
CA GLY A 8 -10.41 0.54 34.02
C GLY A 8 -11.49 0.05 33.04
N PRO A 9 -12.67 0.69 32.99
CA PRO A 9 -13.69 0.40 32.02
C PRO A 9 -13.15 0.59 30.60
N THR A 10 -13.66 -0.21 29.64
CA THR A 10 -13.34 -0.04 28.22
C THR A 10 -13.70 1.36 27.75
N LEU A 11 -12.88 1.93 26.87
CA LEU A 11 -13.23 3.18 26.22
C LEU A 11 -14.41 2.93 25.26
N PRO A 12 -15.40 3.83 25.24
CA PRO A 12 -16.47 3.74 24.25
C PRO A 12 -15.90 3.79 22.85
N PRO A 13 -16.59 3.24 21.83
CA PRO A 13 -16.18 3.37 20.43
C PRO A 13 -15.99 4.82 20.00
N ALA A 14 -16.82 5.74 20.52
CA ALA A 14 -16.67 7.17 20.28
C ALA A 14 -15.28 7.67 20.69
N TYR A 15 -14.76 8.55 19.89
CA TYR A 15 -13.37 8.97 19.96
C TYR A 15 -13.02 9.67 21.28
N PRO A 16 -12.17 9.10 22.11
CA PRO A 16 -11.72 9.74 23.35
C PRO A 16 -10.56 10.71 23.06
N GLU A 17 -10.22 11.53 24.02
CA GLU A 17 -8.95 12.24 23.99
C GLU A 17 -7.79 11.25 23.85
N ARG A 18 -6.84 11.58 22.99
CA ARG A 18 -5.74 10.68 22.68
C ARG A 18 -4.76 10.58 23.84
N ALA A 19 -4.60 9.40 24.37
CA ALA A 19 -3.53 9.11 25.30
C ALA A 19 -2.16 9.13 24.58
N ALA A 20 -1.10 9.40 25.32
CA ALA A 20 0.25 9.20 24.82
C ALA A 20 0.44 7.73 24.36
N TRP A 21 1.35 7.52 23.39
CA TRP A 21 1.55 6.21 22.80
C TRP A 21 1.80 5.13 23.87
N GLY A 22 1.03 4.03 23.81
CA GLY A 22 1.15 2.89 24.73
C GLY A 22 0.69 3.12 26.18
N THR A 23 0.09 4.28 26.52
CA THR A 23 -0.16 4.67 27.93
C THR A 23 -1.62 4.87 28.29
N ALA A 24 -2.57 4.43 27.45
CA ALA A 24 -3.99 4.58 27.77
C ALA A 24 -4.37 3.87 29.07
N GLN A 25 -4.91 4.60 30.03
CA GLN A 25 -5.39 4.03 31.30
C GLN A 25 -6.65 3.17 31.10
N LYS A 26 -7.47 3.51 30.10
CA LYS A 26 -8.69 2.79 29.73
C LYS A 26 -8.49 2.05 28.42
N LEU A 27 -8.96 0.83 28.35
CA LEU A 27 -8.92 0.03 27.14
C LEU A 27 -10.10 0.36 26.23
N ARG A 28 -9.87 0.28 24.91
CA ARG A 28 -10.95 0.26 23.92
C ARG A 28 -11.69 -1.08 23.97
N ALA A 29 -12.91 -1.11 23.46
CA ALA A 29 -13.75 -2.31 23.50
C ALA A 29 -13.03 -3.54 22.91
N TRP A 30 -12.40 -3.40 21.73
CA TRP A 30 -11.66 -4.50 21.10
C TRP A 30 -10.47 -4.98 21.93
N GLN A 31 -9.74 -4.04 22.57
CA GLN A 31 -8.59 -4.38 23.42
C GLN A 31 -9.03 -5.20 24.65
N GLN A 32 -10.17 -4.82 25.24
CA GLN A 32 -10.73 -5.59 26.34
C GLN A 32 -11.19 -6.97 25.89
N GLN A 33 -11.88 -7.08 24.75
CA GLN A 33 -12.33 -8.36 24.21
C GLN A 33 -11.14 -9.30 23.89
N ALA A 34 -10.09 -8.75 23.26
CA ALA A 34 -8.88 -9.50 22.98
C ALA A 34 -8.15 -9.93 24.27
N LEU A 35 -8.13 -9.06 25.29
CA LEU A 35 -7.55 -9.35 26.60
C LEU A 35 -8.32 -10.46 27.32
N ASP A 36 -9.65 -10.38 27.34
CA ASP A 36 -10.51 -11.39 27.95
C ASP A 36 -10.36 -12.75 27.23
N LEU A 37 -10.23 -12.73 25.89
CA LEU A 37 -9.96 -13.92 25.12
C LEU A 37 -8.59 -14.52 25.48
N TYR A 38 -7.54 -13.67 25.50
CA TYR A 38 -6.18 -14.10 25.85
C TYR A 38 -6.13 -14.83 27.21
N PHE A 39 -6.68 -14.23 28.26
CA PHE A 39 -6.64 -14.82 29.60
C PHE A 39 -7.62 -15.99 29.79
N ARG A 40 -8.67 -16.07 29.00
CA ARG A 40 -9.58 -17.23 29.00
C ARG A 40 -8.97 -18.45 28.31
N THR A 41 -8.24 -18.24 27.21
CA THR A 41 -7.62 -19.35 26.44
C THR A 41 -6.24 -19.72 26.95
N ASP A 42 -5.58 -18.85 27.73
CA ASP A 42 -4.22 -19.00 28.28
C ASP A 42 -3.20 -19.53 27.26
N PRO A 43 -3.09 -18.92 26.08
CA PRO A 43 -2.34 -19.45 24.96
C PRO A 43 -0.83 -19.25 25.17
N ARG A 44 -0.02 -20.18 24.64
CA ARG A 44 1.43 -19.96 24.52
C ARG A 44 1.74 -18.96 23.42
N ASP A 45 1.06 -19.11 22.29
CA ASP A 45 1.15 -18.26 21.11
C ASP A 45 -0.17 -17.55 20.89
N PHE A 46 -0.15 -16.25 20.66
CA PHE A 46 -1.33 -15.46 20.36
C PHE A 46 -1.03 -14.45 19.26
N LEU A 47 -1.78 -14.52 18.17
CA LEU A 47 -1.70 -13.57 17.06
C LEU A 47 -2.86 -12.57 17.15
N ALA A 48 -2.55 -11.31 17.43
CA ALA A 48 -3.49 -10.19 17.35
C ALA A 48 -3.26 -9.39 16.07
N VAL A 49 -4.25 -9.45 15.17
CA VAL A 49 -4.30 -8.62 13.96
C VAL A 49 -5.15 -7.40 14.26
N ALA A 50 -4.55 -6.20 14.20
CA ALA A 50 -5.30 -4.97 14.41
C ALA A 50 -4.78 -3.85 13.51
N THR A 51 -5.69 -3.15 12.84
CA THR A 51 -5.35 -2.08 11.89
C THR A 51 -4.36 -1.07 12.48
N PRO A 52 -3.50 -0.42 11.67
CA PRO A 52 -2.65 0.67 12.15
C PRO A 52 -3.47 1.73 12.89
N GLY A 53 -2.94 2.26 14.01
CA GLY A 53 -3.65 3.23 14.84
C GLY A 53 -4.67 2.65 15.83
N ALA A 54 -4.98 1.36 15.77
CA ALA A 54 -5.92 0.71 16.69
C ALA A 54 -5.43 0.63 18.15
N GLY A 55 -4.11 0.78 18.43
CA GLY A 55 -3.55 0.75 19.77
C GLY A 55 -3.03 -0.61 20.20
N LYS A 56 -2.42 -1.38 19.28
CA LYS A 56 -1.76 -2.68 19.53
C LYS A 56 -0.80 -2.65 20.72
N THR A 57 0.00 -1.59 20.83
CA THR A 57 0.98 -1.41 21.92
C THR A 57 0.32 -1.38 23.30
N THR A 58 -0.78 -0.64 23.44
CA THR A 58 -1.54 -0.57 24.72
C THR A 58 -2.07 -1.95 25.11
N PHE A 59 -2.60 -2.71 24.15
CA PHE A 59 -3.06 -4.07 24.39
C PHE A 59 -1.91 -4.97 24.86
N ALA A 60 -0.78 -4.99 24.15
CA ALA A 60 0.35 -5.85 24.47
C ALA A 60 1.00 -5.51 25.83
N LEU A 61 1.13 -4.23 26.15
CA LEU A 61 1.66 -3.80 27.46
C LEU A 61 0.70 -4.14 28.61
N ARG A 62 -0.63 -4.15 28.34
CA ARG A 62 -1.61 -4.62 29.31
C ARG A 62 -1.47 -6.12 29.56
N VAL A 63 -1.32 -6.93 28.53
CA VAL A 63 -1.04 -8.36 28.64
C VAL A 63 0.26 -8.57 29.45
N ALA A 64 1.34 -7.85 29.10
CA ALA A 64 2.63 -7.97 29.78
C ALA A 64 2.53 -7.67 31.28
N SER A 65 1.86 -6.57 31.66
CA SER A 65 1.68 -6.22 33.07
C SER A 65 0.92 -7.28 33.85
N MET A 66 -0.20 -7.76 33.32
CA MET A 66 -1.00 -8.78 34.01
C MET A 66 -0.25 -10.10 34.16
N LEU A 67 0.54 -10.50 33.15
CA LEU A 67 1.38 -11.70 33.24
C LEU A 67 2.54 -11.53 34.23
N ILE A 68 3.12 -10.33 34.38
CA ILE A 68 4.13 -10.03 35.40
C ILE A 68 3.50 -10.03 36.80
N GLU A 69 2.37 -9.37 36.98
CA GLU A 69 1.65 -9.28 38.27
C GLU A 69 1.21 -10.66 38.77
N SER A 70 0.72 -11.52 37.88
CA SER A 70 0.35 -12.91 38.22
C SER A 70 1.56 -13.81 38.44
N GLY A 71 2.78 -13.35 38.15
CA GLY A 71 3.98 -14.16 38.20
C GLY A 71 4.05 -15.24 37.09
N ALA A 72 3.18 -15.22 36.10
CA ALA A 72 3.23 -16.15 34.97
C ALA A 72 4.51 -15.93 34.14
N VAL A 73 4.97 -14.70 34.03
CA VAL A 73 6.28 -14.34 33.45
C VAL A 73 7.04 -13.40 34.40
N ASN A 74 8.35 -13.39 34.28
CA ASN A 74 9.22 -12.50 35.04
C ASN A 74 10.24 -11.76 34.15
N ARG A 75 10.13 -11.95 32.84
CA ARG A 75 10.94 -11.27 31.83
C ARG A 75 10.11 -10.94 30.60
N VAL A 76 10.44 -9.82 29.96
CA VAL A 76 9.82 -9.38 28.71
C VAL A 76 10.90 -9.10 27.67
N THR A 77 10.76 -9.69 26.49
CA THR A 77 11.57 -9.33 25.31
C THR A 77 10.65 -8.75 24.26
N ILE A 78 10.93 -7.55 23.79
CA ILE A 78 10.19 -6.88 22.73
C ILE A 78 11.05 -6.90 21.47
N VAL A 79 10.49 -7.40 20.37
CA VAL A 79 11.14 -7.43 19.06
C VAL A 79 10.40 -6.49 18.14
N ALA A 80 11.10 -5.50 17.59
CA ALA A 80 10.54 -4.48 16.72
C ALA A 80 11.28 -4.41 15.38
N PRO A 81 10.66 -3.92 14.29
CA PRO A 81 11.30 -3.82 12.98
C PRO A 81 12.52 -2.89 12.97
N THR A 82 12.45 -1.76 13.66
CA THR A 82 13.47 -0.70 13.60
C THR A 82 13.95 -0.24 14.98
N ASP A 83 15.13 0.37 15.03
CA ASP A 83 15.69 0.95 16.26
C ASP A 83 14.83 2.08 16.83
N HIS A 84 14.14 2.84 15.99
CA HIS A 84 13.23 3.87 16.43
C HIS A 84 12.01 3.27 17.17
N LEU A 85 11.37 2.26 16.60
CA LEU A 85 10.26 1.54 17.25
C LEU A 85 10.69 0.86 18.55
N LYS A 86 11.89 0.28 18.59
CA LYS A 86 12.46 -0.31 19.80
C LYS A 86 12.49 0.68 20.96
N ARG A 87 12.90 1.94 20.72
CA ARG A 87 12.90 3.01 21.73
C ARG A 87 11.48 3.42 22.11
N GLN A 88 10.59 3.60 21.16
CA GLN A 88 9.19 3.93 21.44
C GLN A 88 8.52 2.86 22.31
N TRP A 89 8.81 1.58 22.06
CA TRP A 89 8.32 0.49 22.90
C TRP A 89 8.84 0.56 24.33
N ALA A 90 10.15 0.82 24.50
CA ALA A 90 10.75 0.95 25.83
C ALA A 90 10.17 2.14 26.60
N ASP A 91 9.97 3.29 25.94
CA ASP A 91 9.36 4.47 26.52
C ASP A 91 7.90 4.24 26.93
N ALA A 92 7.14 3.54 26.09
CA ALA A 92 5.76 3.16 26.41
C ALA A 92 5.68 2.16 27.56
N ALA A 93 6.57 1.17 27.60
CA ALA A 93 6.67 0.20 28.67
C ALA A 93 7.03 0.87 30.02
N ALA A 94 7.99 1.81 30.01
CA ALA A 94 8.39 2.57 31.19
C ALA A 94 7.21 3.36 31.80
N LYS A 95 6.34 3.93 30.97
CA LYS A 95 5.14 4.68 31.43
C LYS A 95 4.10 3.80 32.13
N VAL A 96 4.11 2.50 31.90
CA VAL A 96 3.25 1.53 32.59
C VAL A 96 4.01 0.71 33.65
N GLY A 97 5.20 1.16 34.04
CA GLY A 97 6.00 0.55 35.10
C GLY A 97 6.83 -0.67 34.68
N ILE A 98 6.96 -0.94 33.39
CA ILE A 98 7.77 -2.05 32.87
C ILE A 98 9.10 -1.48 32.35
N ALA A 99 10.19 -1.68 33.08
CA ALA A 99 11.51 -1.21 32.70
C ALA A 99 12.15 -2.12 31.64
N ILE A 100 12.25 -1.65 30.40
CA ILE A 100 12.82 -2.35 29.24
C ILE A 100 14.07 -1.62 28.78
N ASP A 101 15.18 -2.35 28.58
CA ASP A 101 16.45 -1.78 28.08
C ASP A 101 16.43 -1.65 26.55
N PRO A 102 16.35 -0.43 25.98
CA PRO A 102 16.36 -0.21 24.52
C PRO A 102 17.80 -0.17 23.95
N ASN A 103 18.82 -0.04 24.82
CA ASN A 103 20.20 0.12 24.41
C ASN A 103 20.98 -1.19 24.41
N PHE A 104 20.34 -2.30 24.75
CA PHE A 104 20.95 -3.62 24.75
C PHE A 104 21.58 -3.96 23.39
N LYS A 105 22.86 -4.39 23.41
CA LYS A 105 23.59 -4.90 22.26
C LYS A 105 23.94 -6.36 22.47
N ASN A 106 24.04 -7.10 21.37
CA ASN A 106 24.44 -8.52 21.41
C ASN A 106 25.85 -8.75 22.01
N SER A 107 26.72 -7.72 22.02
CA SER A 107 28.03 -7.74 22.70
C SER A 107 27.93 -7.75 24.22
N ASP A 108 26.86 -7.21 24.77
CA ASP A 108 26.74 -6.96 26.22
C ASP A 108 26.40 -8.26 26.99
N GLY A 109 25.84 -9.25 26.30
CA GLY A 109 25.43 -10.54 26.85
C GLY A 109 24.27 -10.46 27.84
N GLN A 110 24.28 -9.53 28.78
CA GLN A 110 23.22 -9.29 29.76
C GLN A 110 22.64 -7.87 29.63
N HIS A 111 21.38 -7.69 29.97
CA HIS A 111 20.74 -6.37 30.07
C HIS A 111 21.17 -5.67 31.37
N GLY A 112 21.04 -4.34 31.38
CA GLY A 112 21.39 -3.53 32.54
C GLY A 112 20.62 -3.90 33.81
N ARG A 113 21.22 -3.67 34.99
CA ARG A 113 20.55 -3.89 36.27
C ARG A 113 19.33 -2.96 36.37
N GLY A 114 18.22 -3.48 36.87
CA GLY A 114 16.97 -2.74 37.06
C GLY A 114 16.00 -2.85 35.89
N PHE A 115 16.39 -3.46 34.76
CA PHE A 115 15.47 -3.79 33.68
C PHE A 115 14.89 -5.21 33.84
N VAL A 116 13.62 -5.38 33.51
CA VAL A 116 12.96 -6.68 33.48
C VAL A 116 13.08 -7.34 32.10
N GLY A 117 13.67 -6.67 31.14
CA GLY A 117 13.87 -7.21 29.79
C GLY A 117 14.55 -6.24 28.83
N VAL A 118 14.48 -6.57 27.56
CA VAL A 118 15.14 -5.83 26.47
C VAL A 118 14.18 -5.54 25.33
N ALA A 119 14.43 -4.43 24.61
CA ALA A 119 13.89 -4.22 23.27
C ALA A 119 15.00 -4.40 22.23
N VAL A 120 14.73 -5.22 21.21
CA VAL A 120 15.69 -5.60 20.17
C VAL A 120 15.05 -5.50 18.79
N THR A 121 15.85 -5.51 17.73
CA THR A 121 15.36 -5.60 16.36
C THR A 121 15.39 -7.05 15.83
N TYR A 122 14.58 -7.36 14.80
CA TYR A 122 14.59 -8.66 14.12
C TYR A 122 16.00 -9.00 13.61
N ALA A 123 16.70 -8.05 12.99
CA ALA A 123 18.08 -8.23 12.52
C ALA A 123 19.05 -8.54 13.68
N GLN A 124 18.85 -7.89 14.84
CA GLN A 124 19.67 -8.14 16.02
C GLN A 124 19.49 -9.57 16.56
N VAL A 125 18.26 -10.08 16.60
CA VAL A 125 17.95 -11.46 16.98
C VAL A 125 18.54 -12.44 15.99
N ALA A 126 18.29 -12.24 14.69
CA ALA A 126 18.79 -13.12 13.62
C ALA A 126 20.32 -13.20 13.56
N SER A 127 21.04 -12.14 13.94
CA SER A 127 22.51 -12.14 13.94
C SER A 127 23.13 -13.01 15.04
N LYS A 128 22.43 -13.23 16.19
CA LYS A 128 22.90 -14.07 17.31
C LYS A 128 21.75 -14.81 17.99
N PRO A 129 21.04 -15.72 17.32
CA PRO A 129 19.84 -16.37 17.85
C PRO A 129 20.11 -17.17 19.13
N MET A 130 21.27 -17.84 19.24
CA MET A 130 21.63 -18.61 20.44
C MET A 130 21.81 -17.75 21.70
N LEU A 131 22.27 -16.49 21.55
CA LEU A 131 22.32 -15.56 22.68
C LEU A 131 20.91 -15.25 23.18
N HIS A 132 20.01 -14.96 22.28
CA HIS A 132 18.62 -14.67 22.62
C HIS A 132 17.89 -15.90 23.15
N ARG A 133 18.20 -17.11 22.66
CA ARG A 133 17.72 -18.37 23.22
C ARG A 133 18.15 -18.53 24.68
N ALA A 134 19.44 -18.42 24.98
CA ALA A 134 19.95 -18.52 26.33
C ALA A 134 19.29 -17.51 27.30
N LYS A 135 19.01 -16.27 26.82
CA LYS A 135 18.27 -15.26 27.61
C LYS A 135 16.80 -15.66 27.82
N THR A 136 16.17 -16.26 26.84
CA THR A 136 14.77 -16.68 26.89
C THR A 136 14.61 -17.86 27.87
N GLU A 137 15.54 -18.82 27.85
CA GLU A 137 15.56 -20.00 28.74
C GLU A 137 15.90 -19.64 30.19
N ALA A 138 16.67 -18.58 30.41
CA ALA A 138 17.10 -18.17 31.75
C ALA A 138 15.97 -17.65 32.65
N ALA A 139 14.75 -17.44 32.11
CA ALA A 139 13.62 -16.91 32.85
C ALA A 139 12.29 -17.27 32.16
N ARG A 140 11.16 -17.19 32.89
CA ARG A 140 9.83 -17.26 32.27
C ARG A 140 9.59 -15.98 31.46
N THR A 141 9.83 -16.07 30.16
CA THR A 141 9.87 -14.90 29.27
C THR A 141 8.59 -14.77 28.46
N LEU A 142 8.00 -13.57 28.44
CA LEU A 142 7.06 -13.13 27.42
C LEU A 142 7.86 -12.52 26.27
N VAL A 143 7.63 -12.97 25.05
CA VAL A 143 8.16 -12.37 23.83
C VAL A 143 7.03 -11.63 23.12
N ILE A 144 7.17 -10.32 22.90
CA ILE A 144 6.26 -9.51 22.11
C ILE A 144 6.93 -9.27 20.76
N LEU A 145 6.29 -9.72 19.69
CA LEU A 145 6.77 -9.64 18.31
C LEU A 145 5.93 -8.60 17.56
N ASP A 146 6.44 -7.37 17.47
CA ASP A 146 5.72 -6.28 16.80
C ASP A 146 5.93 -6.33 15.30
N GLU A 147 4.83 -6.21 14.53
CA GLU A 147 4.79 -6.38 13.08
C GLU A 147 5.51 -7.68 12.65
N ILE A 148 5.03 -8.82 13.17
CA ILE A 148 5.66 -10.15 13.04
C ILE A 148 5.92 -10.58 11.59
N HIS A 149 5.20 -10.02 10.62
CA HIS A 149 5.42 -10.30 9.20
C HIS A 149 6.84 -9.94 8.74
N HIS A 150 7.53 -8.99 9.39
CA HIS A 150 8.95 -8.71 9.14
C HIS A 150 9.88 -9.82 9.62
N GLY A 151 9.44 -10.65 10.54
CA GLY A 151 10.25 -11.75 11.10
C GLY A 151 10.68 -12.82 10.10
N GLY A 152 10.26 -12.72 8.87
CA GLY A 152 10.61 -13.66 7.82
C GLY A 152 11.09 -13.04 6.52
N GLU A 153 11.39 -11.73 6.48
CA GLU A 153 11.86 -11.03 5.26
C GLU A 153 13.12 -11.65 4.65
N ALA A 154 14.00 -12.22 5.47
CA ALA A 154 15.02 -13.13 5.02
C ALA A 154 14.73 -14.53 5.56
N LEU A 155 14.86 -15.58 4.75
CA LEU A 155 14.66 -16.97 5.17
C LEU A 155 15.42 -17.29 6.48
N SER A 156 16.62 -16.73 6.63
CA SER A 156 17.45 -16.86 7.83
C SER A 156 16.87 -16.18 9.09
N TRP A 157 16.00 -15.17 8.93
CA TRP A 157 15.42 -14.47 10.09
C TRP A 157 14.31 -15.29 10.75
N GLY A 158 13.48 -15.95 9.96
CA GLY A 158 12.45 -16.85 10.48
C GLY A 158 12.99 -17.97 11.31
N ASP A 159 14.05 -18.64 10.85
CA ASP A 159 14.73 -19.69 11.57
C ASP A 159 15.44 -19.16 12.81
N GLY A 160 16.11 -18.00 12.70
CA GLY A 160 16.76 -17.36 13.84
C GLY A 160 15.79 -16.94 14.95
N LEU A 161 14.57 -16.48 14.58
CA LEU A 161 13.52 -16.18 15.56
C LEU A 161 12.99 -17.43 16.25
N ARG A 162 12.76 -18.52 15.50
CA ARG A 162 12.34 -19.81 16.08
C ARG A 162 13.41 -20.32 17.03
N GLU A 163 14.66 -20.33 16.63
CA GLU A 163 15.78 -20.74 17.48
C GLU A 163 15.84 -19.90 18.76
N ALA A 164 15.70 -18.58 18.67
CA ALA A 164 15.80 -17.68 19.81
C ALA A 164 14.62 -17.82 20.80
N PHE A 165 13.40 -17.97 20.30
CA PHE A 165 12.19 -17.79 21.10
C PHE A 165 11.30 -19.04 21.22
N ASP A 166 11.71 -20.18 20.65
CA ASP A 166 10.97 -21.41 20.88
C ASP A 166 10.82 -21.75 22.38
N PRO A 167 11.82 -21.53 23.26
CA PRO A 167 11.67 -21.83 24.70
C PRO A 167 10.84 -20.79 25.48
N ALA A 168 10.32 -19.73 24.86
CA ALA A 168 9.54 -18.71 25.54
C ALA A 168 8.30 -19.26 26.24
N ALA A 169 8.00 -18.76 27.45
CA ALA A 169 6.80 -19.13 28.18
C ALA A 169 5.52 -18.66 27.47
N ARG A 170 5.56 -17.44 26.89
CA ARG A 170 4.47 -16.82 26.11
C ARG A 170 5.04 -16.04 24.94
N ARG A 171 4.35 -16.09 23.78
CA ARG A 171 4.64 -15.28 22.62
C ARG A 171 3.38 -14.54 22.18
N LEU A 172 3.48 -13.23 22.08
CA LEU A 172 2.42 -12.33 21.63
C LEU A 172 2.85 -11.70 20.32
N SER A 173 2.28 -12.13 19.22
CA SER A 173 2.52 -11.61 17.87
C SER A 173 1.49 -10.54 17.54
N LEU A 174 1.98 -9.40 17.06
CA LEU A 174 1.16 -8.25 16.68
C LEU A 174 1.41 -7.92 15.20
N THR A 175 0.36 -7.62 14.48
CA THR A 175 0.49 -7.08 13.12
C THR A 175 -0.73 -6.25 12.74
N GLY A 176 -0.52 -5.26 11.86
CA GLY A 176 -1.61 -4.55 11.17
C GLY A 176 -2.03 -5.24 9.89
N THR A 177 -1.15 -6.07 9.36
CA THR A 177 -1.29 -6.72 8.05
C THR A 177 -0.69 -8.13 8.14
N PRO A 178 -1.50 -9.19 8.29
CA PRO A 178 -0.99 -10.56 8.49
C PRO A 178 -0.53 -11.23 7.19
N PHE A 179 -0.12 -10.49 6.19
CA PHE A 179 0.34 -11.00 4.91
C PHE A 179 1.77 -10.58 4.60
N ARG A 180 2.43 -11.40 3.81
CA ARG A 180 3.78 -11.20 3.29
C ARG A 180 3.76 -11.23 1.78
N SER A 181 4.83 -10.72 1.18
CA SER A 181 5.06 -10.78 -0.26
C SER A 181 5.47 -12.17 -0.77
N ASP A 182 5.88 -13.07 0.12
CA ASP A 182 6.27 -14.44 -0.22
C ASP A 182 5.34 -15.50 0.41
N THR A 183 5.54 -16.77 0.05
CA THR A 183 4.79 -17.93 0.54
C THR A 183 5.41 -18.59 1.78
N SER A 184 6.45 -17.99 2.38
CA SER A 184 7.10 -18.56 3.56
C SER A 184 6.27 -18.33 4.82
N PRO A 185 6.09 -19.35 5.69
CA PRO A 185 5.27 -19.21 6.87
C PRO A 185 5.85 -18.19 7.86
N ILE A 186 4.98 -17.34 8.41
CA ILE A 186 5.33 -16.39 9.47
C ILE A 186 5.66 -17.20 10.73
N PRO A 187 6.80 -16.95 11.41
CA PRO A 187 7.15 -17.67 12.64
C PRO A 187 6.07 -17.54 13.71
N PHE A 188 5.78 -18.63 14.42
CA PHE A 188 4.81 -18.70 15.52
C PHE A 188 3.35 -18.36 15.16
N VAL A 189 3.00 -18.42 13.88
CA VAL A 189 1.64 -18.22 13.39
C VAL A 189 1.07 -19.56 12.95
N GLU A 190 -0.14 -19.86 13.39
CA GLU A 190 -0.89 -21.05 12.94
C GLU A 190 -1.48 -20.79 11.54
N TYR A 191 -1.56 -21.89 10.76
CA TYR A 191 -2.18 -21.88 9.43
C TYR A 191 -3.27 -22.94 9.38
N ALA A 192 -4.44 -22.57 8.89
CA ALA A 192 -5.57 -23.46 8.66
C ALA A 192 -5.87 -23.56 7.17
N GLN A 193 -6.28 -24.73 6.68
CA GLN A 193 -6.77 -24.87 5.32
C GLN A 193 -8.16 -24.28 5.19
N ASP A 194 -8.36 -23.45 4.17
CA ASP A 194 -9.68 -22.96 3.79
C ASP A 194 -10.46 -24.02 2.97
N LYS A 195 -11.65 -23.64 2.48
CA LYS A 195 -12.52 -24.53 1.67
C LYS A 195 -11.90 -24.91 0.32
N ASP A 196 -10.94 -24.14 -0.15
CA ASP A 196 -10.24 -24.33 -1.42
C ASP A 196 -8.90 -25.10 -1.20
N GLY A 197 -8.63 -25.56 0.02
CA GLY A 197 -7.41 -26.28 0.38
C GLY A 197 -6.20 -25.39 0.60
N ILE A 198 -6.35 -24.08 0.52
CA ILE A 198 -5.28 -23.08 0.69
C ILE A 198 -5.05 -22.87 2.18
N ARG A 199 -3.78 -22.97 2.62
CA ARG A 199 -3.41 -22.68 4.01
C ARG A 199 -3.32 -21.18 4.24
N ARG A 200 -4.19 -20.66 5.11
CA ARG A 200 -4.22 -19.23 5.51
C ARG A 200 -3.79 -19.07 6.96
N SER A 201 -3.16 -17.93 7.26
CA SER A 201 -2.85 -17.58 8.65
C SER A 201 -4.13 -17.46 9.47
N LYS A 202 -4.10 -18.07 10.66
CA LYS A 202 -5.21 -18.01 11.60
C LYS A 202 -4.85 -17.07 12.74
N ALA A 203 -5.50 -15.91 12.78
CA ALA A 203 -5.41 -14.99 13.90
C ALA A 203 -6.29 -15.45 15.06
N ASP A 204 -5.81 -15.29 16.29
CA ASP A 204 -6.60 -15.51 17.49
C ASP A 204 -7.62 -14.39 17.69
N TYR A 205 -7.23 -13.18 17.33
CA TYR A 205 -8.10 -12.00 17.38
C TYR A 205 -7.84 -11.07 16.20
N THR A 206 -8.92 -10.64 15.53
CA THR A 206 -8.84 -9.70 14.39
C THR A 206 -9.70 -8.46 14.66
N TYR A 207 -9.08 -7.29 14.49
CA TYR A 207 -9.73 -5.98 14.52
C TYR A 207 -9.36 -5.20 13.26
N GLY A 208 -10.12 -5.45 12.19
CA GLY A 208 -9.90 -4.87 10.86
C GLY A 208 -10.22 -3.40 10.75
N TYR A 209 -9.87 -2.80 9.59
CA TYR A 209 -10.13 -1.39 9.30
C TYR A 209 -11.63 -1.04 9.36
N GLY A 210 -12.50 -1.89 8.79
CA GLY A 210 -13.96 -1.68 8.81
C GLY A 210 -14.53 -1.64 10.23
N ASN A 211 -14.04 -2.52 11.14
CA ASN A 211 -14.43 -2.49 12.54
C ASN A 211 -13.95 -1.20 13.22
N ALA A 212 -12.71 -0.82 12.97
CA ALA A 212 -12.11 0.38 13.57
C ALA A 212 -12.76 1.68 13.05
N LEU A 213 -13.26 1.67 11.81
CA LEU A 213 -13.99 2.78 11.22
C LEU A 213 -15.38 2.92 11.87
N ARG A 214 -16.13 1.82 12.03
CA ARG A 214 -17.42 1.82 12.74
C ARG A 214 -17.30 2.27 14.19
N ASP A 215 -16.21 1.88 14.85
CA ASP A 215 -15.92 2.26 16.24
C ASP A 215 -15.30 3.66 16.35
N HIS A 216 -15.16 4.40 15.26
CA HIS A 216 -14.51 5.71 15.19
C HIS A 216 -13.07 5.73 15.77
N VAL A 217 -12.39 4.62 15.73
CA VAL A 217 -10.99 4.47 16.19
C VAL A 217 -10.02 4.98 15.15
N VAL A 218 -10.37 4.80 13.88
CA VAL A 218 -9.66 5.33 12.71
C VAL A 218 -10.57 6.27 11.92
N ARG A 219 -9.99 7.11 11.08
CA ARG A 219 -10.72 8.01 10.20
C ARG A 219 -10.91 7.42 8.81
N PRO A 220 -11.96 7.82 8.09
CA PRO A 220 -12.17 7.41 6.71
C PRO A 220 -11.08 7.96 5.80
N VAL A 221 -10.66 7.14 4.82
CA VAL A 221 -9.70 7.52 3.79
C VAL A 221 -10.40 7.51 2.44
N MET A 222 -10.40 8.65 1.76
CA MET A 222 -10.87 8.77 0.38
C MET A 222 -9.67 8.63 -0.56
N PHE A 223 -9.77 7.78 -1.56
CA PHE A 223 -8.74 7.63 -2.58
C PHE A 223 -9.11 8.47 -3.81
N MET A 224 -8.27 9.45 -4.13
CA MET A 224 -8.41 10.34 -5.27
C MET A 224 -7.58 9.77 -6.43
N ALA A 225 -8.22 9.11 -7.39
CA ALA A 225 -7.55 8.47 -8.51
C ALA A 225 -7.34 9.44 -9.67
N TYR A 226 -6.12 9.48 -10.19
CA TYR A 226 -5.74 10.31 -11.33
C TYR A 226 -5.22 9.43 -12.47
N SER A 227 -5.82 9.59 -13.63
CA SER A 227 -5.42 9.00 -14.90
C SER A 227 -4.66 10.02 -15.76
N GLY A 228 -4.57 9.78 -17.05
CA GLY A 228 -4.04 10.70 -18.05
C GLY A 228 -3.30 10.01 -19.17
N GLN A 229 -2.95 10.77 -20.20
CA GLN A 229 -2.20 10.28 -21.36
C GLN A 229 -0.71 10.32 -21.08
N MET A 230 -0.05 9.18 -21.30
CA MET A 230 1.40 9.00 -21.12
C MET A 230 2.04 8.69 -22.46
N ARG A 231 3.17 9.34 -22.75
CA ARG A 231 3.95 9.09 -23.96
C ARG A 231 5.41 8.83 -23.59
N TRP A 232 5.98 7.80 -24.17
CA TRP A 232 7.39 7.45 -23.93
C TRP A 232 8.01 6.85 -25.19
N ARG A 233 9.34 6.79 -25.22
CA ARG A 233 10.11 6.12 -26.27
C ARG A 233 10.77 4.87 -25.66
N THR A 234 10.57 3.73 -26.35
CA THR A 234 11.19 2.47 -25.96
C THR A 234 12.68 2.46 -26.30
N SER A 235 13.42 1.50 -25.75
CA SER A 235 14.84 1.30 -26.11
C SER A 235 15.08 0.95 -27.59
N ALA A 236 14.04 0.52 -28.30
CA ALA A 236 14.07 0.28 -29.75
C ALA A 236 13.83 1.55 -30.58
N GLY A 237 13.59 2.71 -29.91
CA GLY A 237 13.32 4.00 -30.55
C GLY A 237 11.85 4.19 -30.96
N GLU A 238 10.96 3.26 -30.60
CA GLU A 238 9.52 3.37 -30.91
C GLU A 238 8.82 4.29 -29.89
N GLU A 239 7.98 5.20 -30.37
CA GLU A 239 7.12 6.00 -29.53
C GLU A 239 5.85 5.24 -29.18
N MET A 240 5.53 5.21 -27.88
CA MET A 240 4.36 4.56 -27.32
C MET A 240 3.50 5.58 -26.60
N ALA A 241 2.19 5.34 -26.61
CA ALA A 241 1.23 6.13 -25.83
C ALA A 241 0.22 5.20 -25.17
N ALA A 242 -0.16 5.47 -23.95
CA ALA A 242 -1.23 4.78 -23.24
C ALA A 242 -1.87 5.69 -22.19
N SER A 243 -3.15 5.44 -21.91
CA SER A 243 -3.82 6.05 -20.75
C SER A 243 -3.52 5.26 -19.48
N LEU A 244 -3.19 5.98 -18.42
CA LEU A 244 -3.09 5.36 -17.10
C LEU A 244 -4.49 4.87 -16.67
N GLY A 245 -4.59 3.60 -16.26
CA GLY A 245 -5.89 3.02 -15.86
C GLY A 245 -6.64 2.26 -16.96
N GLU A 246 -6.08 2.15 -18.15
CA GLU A 246 -6.66 1.38 -19.23
C GLU A 246 -6.54 -0.13 -18.96
N SER A 247 -7.69 -0.83 -18.81
CA SER A 247 -7.76 -2.23 -18.36
C SER A 247 -7.32 -3.26 -19.40
N ALA A 248 -7.07 -2.86 -20.66
CA ALA A 248 -6.74 -3.75 -21.76
C ALA A 248 -5.26 -3.75 -22.16
N VAL A 249 -4.38 -3.22 -21.32
CA VAL A 249 -2.96 -3.00 -21.63
C VAL A 249 -2.10 -4.07 -20.98
N THR A 250 -0.99 -4.48 -21.63
CA THR A 250 -0.05 -5.44 -21.06
C THR A 250 0.65 -4.84 -19.82
N LYS A 251 1.15 -5.71 -18.92
CA LYS A 251 1.89 -5.32 -17.73
C LYS A 251 3.03 -4.34 -18.00
N ASP A 252 3.83 -4.63 -19.04
CA ASP A 252 4.99 -3.81 -19.40
C ASP A 252 4.57 -2.40 -19.79
N ILE A 253 3.47 -2.26 -20.54
CA ILE A 253 2.95 -0.96 -20.96
C ILE A 253 2.39 -0.21 -19.75
N THR A 254 1.65 -0.88 -18.87
CA THR A 254 1.14 -0.28 -17.63
C THR A 254 2.28 0.21 -16.75
N SER A 255 3.33 -0.61 -16.58
CA SER A 255 4.52 -0.24 -15.79
C SER A 255 5.26 0.96 -16.40
N GLN A 256 5.43 1.00 -17.73
CA GLN A 256 6.09 2.12 -18.42
C GLN A 256 5.24 3.40 -18.37
N ALA A 257 3.93 3.30 -18.57
CA ALA A 257 3.00 4.43 -18.41
C ALA A 257 3.03 4.99 -16.98
N TRP A 258 3.02 4.10 -15.99
CA TRP A 258 3.10 4.52 -14.59
C TRP A 258 4.42 5.23 -14.26
N ARG A 259 5.57 4.69 -14.69
CA ARG A 259 6.87 5.37 -14.53
C ARG A 259 6.92 6.71 -15.27
N THR A 260 6.27 6.80 -16.44
CA THR A 260 6.15 8.06 -17.19
C THR A 260 5.33 9.10 -16.41
N ALA A 261 4.23 8.70 -15.78
CA ALA A 261 3.42 9.58 -14.93
C ALA A 261 4.23 10.11 -13.73
N LEU A 262 5.04 9.27 -13.12
CA LEU A 262 5.86 9.64 -11.95
C LEU A 262 7.13 10.44 -12.31
N ASN A 263 7.45 10.62 -13.62
CA ASN A 263 8.61 11.39 -14.02
C ASN A 263 8.49 12.85 -13.57
N PRO A 264 9.42 13.37 -12.76
CA PRO A 264 9.38 14.75 -12.29
C PRO A 264 9.42 15.81 -13.40
N ALA A 265 9.93 15.47 -14.59
CA ALA A 265 9.98 16.39 -15.73
C ALA A 265 8.65 16.46 -16.51
N GLY A 266 7.72 15.53 -16.26
CA GLY A 266 6.40 15.52 -16.91
C GLY A 266 5.39 16.46 -16.24
N GLU A 267 4.19 16.53 -16.79
CA GLU A 267 3.11 17.39 -16.29
C GLU A 267 2.18 16.68 -15.28
N TRP A 268 2.16 15.34 -15.28
CA TRP A 268 1.24 14.57 -14.45
C TRP A 268 1.48 14.78 -12.95
N ILE A 269 2.71 14.58 -12.48
CA ILE A 269 3.00 14.67 -11.05
C ILE A 269 2.88 16.10 -10.48
N PRO A 270 3.31 17.17 -11.17
CA PRO A 270 3.04 18.54 -10.72
C PRO A 270 1.54 18.84 -10.59
N ALA A 271 0.71 18.37 -11.51
CA ALA A 271 -0.73 18.57 -11.48
C ALA A 271 -1.36 17.84 -10.26
N VAL A 272 -0.96 16.60 -10.00
CA VAL A 272 -1.44 15.83 -8.82
C VAL A 272 -0.98 16.49 -7.52
N LEU A 273 0.27 16.97 -7.43
CA LEU A 273 0.77 17.69 -6.26
C LEU A 273 0.00 18.99 -6.01
N ALA A 274 -0.37 19.71 -7.07
CA ALA A 274 -1.18 20.93 -6.97
C ALA A 274 -2.61 20.62 -6.48
N GLY A 275 -3.24 19.56 -7.00
CA GLY A 275 -4.52 19.07 -6.51
C GLY A 275 -4.47 18.64 -5.05
N ALA A 276 -3.42 17.93 -4.66
CA ALA A 276 -3.20 17.50 -3.28
C ALA A 276 -2.97 18.69 -2.32
N ASP A 277 -2.24 19.73 -2.74
CA ASP A 277 -2.07 20.94 -1.90
C ASP A 277 -3.35 21.74 -1.78
N LYS A 278 -4.15 21.82 -2.83
CA LYS A 278 -5.50 22.39 -2.77
C LYS A 278 -6.38 21.64 -1.78
N ARG A 279 -6.36 20.31 -1.81
CA ARG A 279 -7.06 19.45 -0.85
C ARG A 279 -6.55 19.69 0.57
N LEU A 280 -5.24 19.76 0.78
CA LEU A 280 -4.66 20.05 2.09
C LEU A 280 -5.09 21.43 2.59
N SER A 281 -5.16 22.43 1.71
CA SER A 281 -5.62 23.79 2.05
C SER A 281 -7.08 23.76 2.52
N GLU A 282 -7.94 22.96 1.89
CA GLU A 282 -9.34 22.79 2.31
C GLU A 282 -9.43 22.11 3.68
N VAL A 283 -8.67 21.02 3.89
CA VAL A 283 -8.62 20.35 5.20
C VAL A 283 -8.13 21.28 6.30
N ARG A 284 -7.15 22.13 6.02
CA ARG A 284 -6.59 23.09 6.99
C ARG A 284 -7.56 24.20 7.40
N ARG A 285 -8.65 24.42 6.70
CA ARG A 285 -9.72 25.32 7.16
C ARG A 285 -10.38 24.85 8.45
N THR A 286 -10.46 23.53 8.64
CA THR A 286 -11.08 22.90 9.81
C THR A 286 -10.08 22.27 10.76
N VAL A 287 -8.90 21.88 10.25
CA VAL A 287 -7.78 21.25 10.96
C VAL A 287 -6.49 22.02 10.62
N PRO A 288 -6.21 23.17 11.25
CA PRO A 288 -5.18 24.11 10.80
C PRO A 288 -3.76 23.52 10.73
N ASP A 289 -3.43 22.56 11.58
CA ASP A 289 -2.14 21.87 11.63
C ASP A 289 -2.06 20.62 10.75
N ALA A 290 -3.09 20.32 9.93
CA ALA A 290 -3.07 19.18 9.03
C ALA A 290 -1.82 19.19 8.14
N GLY A 291 -1.20 18.02 7.98
CA GLY A 291 0.00 17.82 7.17
C GLY A 291 -0.25 16.89 5.98
N GLY A 292 0.60 17.03 4.98
CA GLY A 292 0.66 16.17 3.81
C GLY A 292 1.94 15.33 3.76
N LEU A 293 1.86 14.16 3.12
CA LEU A 293 3.00 13.27 2.87
C LEU A 293 3.01 12.85 1.40
N VAL A 294 4.13 13.07 0.74
CA VAL A 294 4.42 12.47 -0.58
C VAL A 294 5.36 11.29 -0.38
N ILE A 295 4.96 10.13 -0.90
CA ILE A 295 5.77 8.91 -0.87
C ILE A 295 6.42 8.78 -2.24
N ALA A 296 7.74 8.96 -2.30
CA ALA A 296 8.52 8.89 -3.53
C ALA A 296 9.19 7.52 -3.72
N THR A 297 9.54 7.20 -4.96
CA THR A 297 10.20 5.94 -5.32
C THR A 297 11.64 5.90 -4.79
N ASP A 298 12.40 6.97 -5.03
CA ASP A 298 13.81 7.08 -4.68
C ASP A 298 14.21 8.50 -4.22
N HIS A 299 15.49 8.68 -3.90
CA HIS A 299 16.03 9.94 -3.39
C HIS A 299 16.02 11.08 -4.41
N GLU A 300 16.14 10.77 -5.70
CA GLU A 300 16.11 11.74 -6.78
C GLU A 300 14.71 12.30 -6.98
N ASP A 301 13.73 11.39 -7.08
CA ASP A 301 12.31 11.73 -7.15
C ASP A 301 11.87 12.54 -5.93
N ALA A 302 12.29 12.13 -4.72
CA ALA A 302 11.92 12.84 -3.48
C ALA A 302 12.41 14.30 -3.48
N ARG A 303 13.65 14.54 -3.95
CA ARG A 303 14.18 15.90 -4.05
C ARG A 303 13.48 16.71 -5.13
N ALA A 304 13.18 16.09 -6.26
CA ALA A 304 12.47 16.74 -7.37
C ALA A 304 11.03 17.13 -6.96
N TYR A 305 10.28 16.22 -6.33
CA TYR A 305 8.93 16.51 -5.82
C TYR A 305 8.95 17.57 -4.73
N ALA A 306 9.95 17.57 -3.87
CA ALA A 306 10.13 18.64 -2.89
C ALA A 306 10.36 20.02 -3.56
N GLY A 307 11.12 20.06 -4.64
CA GLY A 307 11.30 21.26 -5.46
C GLY A 307 10.00 21.74 -6.11
N GLN A 308 9.17 20.82 -6.60
CA GLN A 308 7.85 21.13 -7.17
C GLN A 308 6.88 21.64 -6.10
N LEU A 309 6.80 20.99 -4.95
CA LEU A 309 5.98 21.46 -3.84
C LEU A 309 6.40 22.84 -3.37
N LYS A 310 7.69 23.13 -3.30
CA LYS A 310 8.18 24.48 -2.96
C LYS A 310 7.70 25.53 -3.97
N ARG A 311 7.65 25.20 -5.25
CA ARG A 311 7.11 26.13 -6.29
C ARG A 311 5.61 26.32 -6.17
N ILE A 312 4.86 25.26 -5.82
CA ILE A 312 3.39 25.29 -5.66
C ILE A 312 3.00 26.05 -4.40
N THR A 313 3.65 25.79 -3.27
CA THR A 313 3.24 26.27 -1.94
C THR A 313 3.97 27.53 -1.48
N GLY A 314 5.14 27.83 -2.06
CA GLY A 314 6.09 28.83 -1.55
C GLY A 314 6.92 28.38 -0.34
N GLU A 315 6.60 27.23 0.27
CA GLU A 315 7.25 26.68 1.45
C GLU A 315 8.12 25.47 1.10
N SER A 316 9.28 25.34 1.77
CA SER A 316 10.13 24.15 1.59
C SER A 316 9.59 22.96 2.40
N PRO A 317 9.25 21.83 1.78
CA PRO A 317 8.81 20.65 2.49
C PRO A 317 9.96 20.02 3.30
N THR A 318 9.61 19.24 4.32
CA THR A 318 10.57 18.40 5.04
C THR A 318 10.90 17.16 4.20
N VAL A 319 12.17 16.95 3.84
CA VAL A 319 12.61 15.78 3.05
C VAL A 319 13.27 14.75 3.97
N ILE A 320 12.77 13.51 3.91
CA ILE A 320 13.24 12.37 4.67
C ILE A 320 13.77 11.31 3.71
N LEU A 321 15.07 11.01 3.80
CA LEU A 321 15.73 10.00 2.98
C LEU A 321 16.16 8.82 3.87
N SER A 322 16.26 7.64 3.29
CA SER A 322 16.57 6.40 4.03
C SER A 322 17.97 6.37 4.62
N ASP A 323 18.90 7.09 4.03
CA ASP A 323 20.32 7.22 4.45
C ASP A 323 20.59 8.42 5.38
N ASP A 324 19.55 9.20 5.71
CA ASP A 324 19.70 10.37 6.56
C ASP A 324 19.77 9.97 8.05
N ALA A 325 20.94 10.10 8.65
CA ALA A 325 21.15 9.86 10.08
C ALA A 325 20.25 10.72 10.99
N LYS A 326 19.67 11.82 10.48
CA LYS A 326 18.76 12.73 11.17
C LYS A 326 17.28 12.50 10.81
N ALA A 327 16.95 11.43 10.08
CA ALA A 327 15.60 11.16 9.65
C ALA A 327 14.60 11.19 10.82
N SER A 328 14.88 10.48 11.91
CA SER A 328 14.03 10.44 13.11
C SER A 328 13.78 11.82 13.71
N SER A 329 14.83 12.63 13.89
CA SER A 329 14.70 14.00 14.43
C SER A 329 13.89 14.92 13.52
N LYS A 330 14.02 14.79 12.19
CA LYS A 330 13.22 15.55 11.24
C LYS A 330 11.74 15.15 11.28
N ILE A 331 11.45 13.85 11.49
CA ILE A 331 10.08 13.35 11.64
C ILE A 331 9.47 13.89 12.94
N GLU A 332 10.21 13.87 14.05
CA GLU A 332 9.77 14.43 15.33
C GLU A 332 9.50 15.94 15.21
N GLU A 333 10.42 16.69 14.59
CA GLU A 333 10.23 18.12 14.30
C GLU A 333 8.97 18.34 13.43
N PHE A 334 8.80 17.56 12.35
CA PHE A 334 7.61 17.68 11.51
C PHE A 334 6.34 17.36 12.29
N THR A 335 6.35 16.38 13.20
CA THR A 335 5.19 15.94 13.97
C THR A 335 4.62 17.06 14.85
N VAL A 336 5.48 17.88 15.43
CA VAL A 336 5.09 18.99 16.33
C VAL A 336 5.01 20.35 15.63
N SER A 337 5.39 20.43 14.36
CA SER A 337 5.39 21.67 13.57
C SER A 337 4.06 21.87 12.83
N GLU A 338 3.86 23.07 12.28
CA GLU A 338 2.76 23.39 11.35
C GLU A 338 3.17 23.30 9.89
N LYS A 339 4.38 22.78 9.57
CA LYS A 339 4.85 22.61 8.17
C LYS A 339 3.84 21.82 7.36
N ARG A 340 3.59 22.25 6.13
CA ARG A 340 2.53 21.70 5.27
C ARG A 340 2.89 20.29 4.79
N TRP A 341 4.08 20.12 4.21
CA TRP A 341 4.44 18.90 3.49
C TRP A 341 5.70 18.23 4.01
N MET A 342 5.64 16.91 4.03
CA MET A 342 6.77 16.02 4.15
C MET A 342 6.87 15.20 2.86
N VAL A 343 8.10 15.00 2.35
CA VAL A 343 8.39 14.12 1.23
C VAL A 343 9.32 13.03 1.75
N ALA A 344 8.95 11.78 1.55
CA ALA A 344 9.70 10.65 2.08
C ALA A 344 9.92 9.57 1.03
N VAL A 345 11.07 8.92 1.10
CA VAL A 345 11.35 7.75 0.28
C VAL A 345 10.71 6.51 0.93
N ARG A 346 10.42 5.52 0.12
CA ARG A 346 9.83 4.21 0.39
C ARG A 346 10.11 3.62 1.79
N MET A 347 11.34 3.68 2.29
CA MET A 347 11.72 3.12 3.60
C MET A 347 11.19 3.86 4.83
N VAL A 348 10.66 5.06 4.69
CA VAL A 348 10.04 5.80 5.81
C VAL A 348 8.61 5.27 6.11
N SER A 349 8.15 4.26 5.37
CA SER A 349 6.88 3.59 5.65
C SER A 349 6.85 2.91 7.03
N GLU A 350 7.99 2.59 7.64
CA GLU A 350 8.07 1.92 8.93
C GLU A 350 8.51 2.87 10.05
N GLY A 351 7.76 2.87 11.15
CA GLY A 351 8.12 3.64 12.35
C GLY A 351 7.73 5.13 12.37
N VAL A 352 7.20 5.69 11.29
CA VAL A 352 6.76 7.09 11.26
C VAL A 352 5.35 7.23 11.81
N ASP A 353 5.21 7.73 13.02
CA ASP A 353 3.92 8.10 13.61
C ASP A 353 3.71 9.61 13.58
N VAL A 354 3.12 10.13 12.52
CA VAL A 354 2.75 11.54 12.37
C VAL A 354 1.23 11.67 12.31
N PRO A 355 0.54 11.82 13.44
CA PRO A 355 -0.93 11.79 13.52
C PRO A 355 -1.65 12.87 12.73
N ARG A 356 -0.96 13.98 12.43
CA ARG A 356 -1.53 15.11 11.71
C ARG A 356 -1.55 14.94 10.18
N LEU A 357 -0.99 13.85 9.63
CA LEU A 357 -1.04 13.56 8.20
C LEU A 357 -2.49 13.33 7.75
N SER A 358 -3.00 14.17 6.87
CA SER A 358 -4.39 14.13 6.38
C SER A 358 -4.48 14.01 4.87
N VAL A 359 -3.44 14.35 4.13
CA VAL A 359 -3.38 14.22 2.68
C VAL A 359 -2.13 13.46 2.29
N GLY A 360 -2.29 12.43 1.45
CA GLY A 360 -1.22 11.60 0.92
C GLY A 360 -1.12 11.69 -0.59
N VAL A 361 0.10 11.59 -1.13
CA VAL A 361 0.34 11.37 -2.55
C VAL A 361 1.19 10.12 -2.70
N TYR A 362 0.63 9.11 -3.34
CA TYR A 362 1.29 7.84 -3.64
C TYR A 362 2.10 7.97 -4.93
N ALA A 363 3.27 8.60 -4.83
CA ALA A 363 4.15 8.90 -5.96
C ALA A 363 5.31 7.90 -6.06
N THR A 364 4.99 6.61 -5.98
CA THR A 364 5.93 5.51 -6.08
C THR A 364 5.40 4.42 -7.02
N SER A 365 6.29 3.67 -7.66
CA SER A 365 5.95 2.52 -8.49
C SER A 365 5.84 1.21 -7.69
N THR A 366 6.00 1.26 -6.37
CA THR A 366 5.81 0.09 -5.50
C THR A 366 4.33 -0.27 -5.43
N SER A 367 3.98 -1.53 -5.63
CA SER A 367 2.60 -2.00 -5.73
C SER A 367 2.30 -3.22 -4.87
N THR A 368 3.20 -3.57 -3.92
CA THR A 368 2.94 -4.68 -3.02
C THR A 368 1.78 -4.37 -2.06
N PRO A 369 0.88 -5.33 -1.80
CA PRO A 369 -0.24 -5.13 -0.87
C PRO A 369 0.22 -4.67 0.51
N LEU A 370 1.35 -5.21 0.99
CA LEU A 370 1.94 -4.86 2.28
C LEU A 370 2.36 -3.39 2.30
N PHE A 371 3.15 -2.95 1.32
CA PHE A 371 3.61 -1.56 1.24
C PHE A 371 2.43 -0.59 1.11
N PHE A 372 1.43 -0.92 0.28
CA PHE A 372 0.24 -0.10 0.13
C PHE A 372 -0.51 0.06 1.46
N ALA A 373 -0.76 -1.04 2.17
CA ALA A 373 -1.43 -1.02 3.47
C ALA A 373 -0.63 -0.24 4.52
N GLN A 374 0.69 -0.36 4.55
CA GLN A 374 1.56 0.41 5.43
C GLN A 374 1.54 1.91 5.08
N ALA A 375 1.63 2.25 3.80
CA ALA A 375 1.59 3.64 3.32
C ALA A 375 0.25 4.30 3.67
N VAL A 376 -0.89 3.67 3.34
CA VAL A 376 -2.22 4.18 3.66
C VAL A 376 -2.47 4.20 5.17
N GLY A 377 -1.94 3.21 5.89
CA GLY A 377 -1.99 3.14 7.36
C GLY A 377 -1.45 4.37 8.09
N ARG A 378 -0.65 5.22 7.42
CA ARG A 378 -0.19 6.53 7.98
C ARG A 378 -1.31 7.55 8.05
N PHE A 379 -2.31 7.42 7.21
CA PHE A 379 -3.41 8.37 7.09
C PHE A 379 -4.67 7.97 7.86
N VAL A 380 -4.79 6.72 8.32
CA VAL A 380 -6.00 6.24 9.02
C VAL A 380 -6.12 6.76 10.46
N ARG A 381 -5.07 7.31 11.05
CA ARG A 381 -5.08 7.74 12.45
C ARG A 381 -5.90 9.00 12.65
N ALA A 382 -6.98 8.90 13.41
CA ALA A 382 -7.79 10.03 13.81
C ALA A 382 -7.26 10.64 15.10
N ARG A 383 -7.24 11.97 15.20
CA ARG A 383 -6.94 12.75 16.42
C ARG A 383 -8.23 13.24 17.07
N LYS A 384 -9.22 13.56 16.23
CA LYS A 384 -10.54 14.02 16.63
C LYS A 384 -11.61 13.24 15.87
N ARG A 385 -12.79 13.18 16.45
CA ARG A 385 -13.95 12.59 15.76
C ARG A 385 -14.27 13.36 14.49
N GLY A 386 -14.57 12.63 13.41
CA GLY A 386 -14.97 13.18 12.14
C GLY A 386 -13.82 13.68 11.25
N GLU A 387 -12.53 13.52 11.64
CA GLU A 387 -11.43 13.80 10.71
C GLU A 387 -11.49 12.85 9.51
N THR A 388 -11.23 13.39 8.31
CA THR A 388 -11.09 12.61 7.08
C THR A 388 -9.65 12.67 6.55
N ALA A 389 -9.24 11.66 5.79
CA ALA A 389 -8.01 11.70 5.03
C ALA A 389 -8.27 11.51 3.55
N SER A 390 -7.33 11.97 2.71
CA SER A 390 -7.39 11.77 1.27
C SER A 390 -6.03 11.31 0.77
N VAL A 391 -6.02 10.26 -0.07
CA VAL A 391 -4.79 9.72 -0.67
C VAL A 391 -4.92 9.77 -2.18
N PHE A 392 -4.01 10.49 -2.82
CA PHE A 392 -3.94 10.65 -4.26
C PHE A 392 -3.16 9.49 -4.86
N LEU A 393 -3.76 8.80 -5.83
CA LEU A 393 -3.21 7.60 -6.46
C LEU A 393 -3.18 7.74 -7.98
N PRO A 394 -2.18 7.17 -8.67
CA PRO A 394 -2.32 6.89 -10.09
C PRO A 394 -3.40 5.81 -10.32
N SER A 395 -4.24 5.99 -11.34
CA SER A 395 -5.32 5.05 -11.72
C SER A 395 -4.75 3.76 -12.33
N VAL A 396 -3.87 3.08 -11.62
CA VAL A 396 -3.33 1.78 -12.02
C VAL A 396 -4.26 0.68 -11.49
N PRO A 397 -4.71 -0.29 -12.31
CA PRO A 397 -5.69 -1.30 -11.91
C PRO A 397 -5.38 -1.98 -10.59
N MET A 398 -4.11 -2.32 -10.36
CA MET A 398 -3.69 -2.93 -9.12
C MET A 398 -3.86 -2.03 -7.89
N LEU A 399 -3.50 -0.75 -7.97
CA LEU A 399 -3.69 0.18 -6.86
C LEU A 399 -5.18 0.41 -6.58
N MET A 400 -6.01 0.42 -7.64
CA MET A 400 -7.47 0.51 -7.50
C MET A 400 -8.03 -0.71 -6.78
N ALA A 401 -7.58 -1.90 -7.16
CA ALA A 401 -7.97 -3.15 -6.47
C ALA A 401 -7.53 -3.16 -5.00
N LEU A 402 -6.31 -2.67 -4.70
CA LEU A 402 -5.81 -2.56 -3.33
C LEU A 402 -6.62 -1.54 -2.52
N ALA A 403 -6.98 -0.39 -3.11
CA ALA A 403 -7.80 0.62 -2.45
C ALA A 403 -9.21 0.08 -2.14
N ASN A 404 -9.87 -0.56 -3.11
CA ASN A 404 -11.19 -1.18 -2.94
C ASN A 404 -11.19 -2.33 -1.93
N SER A 405 -10.08 -3.07 -1.83
CA SER A 405 -9.96 -4.22 -0.92
C SER A 405 -9.37 -3.88 0.45
N MET A 406 -9.08 -2.60 0.72
CA MET A 406 -8.47 -2.20 2.00
C MET A 406 -9.37 -2.50 3.19
N GLU A 407 -10.67 -2.54 2.99
CA GLU A 407 -11.67 -2.82 4.03
C GLU A 407 -11.93 -4.31 4.22
N ALA A 408 -11.51 -5.16 3.26
CA ALA A 408 -11.61 -6.61 3.39
C ALA A 408 -10.50 -7.14 4.30
N GLU A 409 -10.87 -8.00 5.26
CA GLU A 409 -9.92 -8.75 6.06
C GLU A 409 -9.13 -9.70 5.17
N ARG A 410 -7.79 -9.64 5.24
CA ARG A 410 -6.90 -10.49 4.46
C ARG A 410 -5.99 -11.30 5.36
N ASP A 411 -5.99 -12.61 5.11
CA ASP A 411 -5.11 -13.56 5.78
C ASP A 411 -3.94 -13.95 4.86
N HIS A 412 -2.78 -14.24 5.46
CA HIS A 412 -1.64 -14.77 4.71
C HIS A 412 -1.91 -16.20 4.25
N ALA A 413 -1.78 -16.46 2.95
CA ALA A 413 -1.96 -17.79 2.35
C ALA A 413 -0.61 -18.40 1.92
N LEU A 414 -0.33 -19.66 2.31
CA LEU A 414 0.90 -20.38 1.97
C LEU A 414 0.81 -21.08 0.61
N ASP A 415 -0.34 -21.68 0.31
CA ASP A 415 -0.54 -22.54 -0.85
C ASP A 415 -1.34 -21.80 -1.93
N ARG A 416 -0.79 -20.67 -2.43
CA ARG A 416 -1.34 -20.10 -3.65
C ARG A 416 -0.93 -21.01 -4.80
N PRO A 417 -1.88 -21.58 -5.58
CA PRO A 417 -1.50 -22.35 -6.75
C PRO A 417 -0.68 -21.44 -7.67
N GLU A 418 0.54 -21.86 -7.99
CA GLU A 418 1.21 -21.36 -9.18
C GLU A 418 0.25 -21.71 -10.32
N LYS A 419 -0.39 -20.72 -10.92
CA LYS A 419 -1.21 -20.94 -12.11
C LYS A 419 -0.25 -21.46 -13.18
N GLU A 420 -0.29 -22.79 -13.41
CA GLU A 420 0.18 -23.33 -14.67
C GLU A 420 -0.52 -22.56 -15.79
N ASP A 421 0.23 -22.21 -16.82
CA ASP A 421 -0.25 -21.57 -18.04
C ASP A 421 -1.32 -22.45 -18.70
N SER A 422 -2.54 -22.43 -18.20
CA SER A 422 -3.69 -23.04 -18.84
C SER A 422 -4.61 -21.95 -19.34
N ASP A 423 -4.67 -21.90 -20.66
CA ASP A 423 -5.63 -21.24 -21.53
C ASP A 423 -6.92 -20.75 -20.85
N GLY A 424 -7.11 -19.44 -20.83
CA GLY A 424 -8.43 -18.86 -20.70
C GLY A 424 -8.67 -18.03 -19.45
N LEU A 425 -8.74 -16.76 -19.63
CA LEU A 425 -8.98 -15.63 -18.74
C LEU A 425 -7.74 -15.23 -17.89
N PHE A 426 -6.85 -14.60 -18.59
CA PHE A 426 -5.83 -13.74 -18.01
C PHE A 426 -6.51 -12.66 -17.14
N ASN A 427 -6.39 -12.78 -15.84
CA ASN A 427 -6.75 -11.70 -14.92
C ASN A 427 -5.51 -10.80 -14.72
N PRO A 428 -5.46 -9.61 -15.34
CA PRO A 428 -4.28 -8.73 -15.28
C PRO A 428 -3.91 -8.35 -13.84
N GLU A 429 -4.90 -8.31 -12.95
CA GLU A 429 -4.74 -7.92 -11.56
C GLU A 429 -3.94 -8.93 -10.74
N ASP A 430 -4.26 -10.24 -10.88
CA ASP A 430 -3.56 -11.29 -10.14
C ASP A 430 -2.09 -11.40 -10.56
N SER A 431 -1.83 -11.25 -11.86
CA SER A 431 -0.48 -11.36 -12.39
C SER A 431 0.41 -10.14 -12.07
N LEU A 432 -0.16 -8.93 -12.01
CA LEU A 432 0.53 -7.72 -11.55
C LEU A 432 0.85 -7.80 -10.05
N MET A 433 -0.04 -8.42 -9.24
CA MET A 433 0.22 -8.66 -7.81
C MET A 433 1.38 -9.64 -7.57
N GLU A 434 1.52 -10.69 -8.39
CA GLU A 434 2.63 -11.63 -8.27
C GLU A 434 3.98 -11.01 -8.67
N GLU A 435 4.01 -10.18 -9.71
CA GLU A 435 5.22 -9.51 -10.16
C GLU A 435 5.66 -8.40 -9.21
N ALA A 436 4.73 -7.63 -8.66
CA ALA A 436 5.00 -6.65 -7.63
C ALA A 436 5.60 -7.28 -6.36
N ASN A 437 5.15 -8.48 -6.01
CA ASN A 437 5.71 -9.24 -4.89
C ASN A 437 7.13 -9.79 -5.18
N ARG A 438 7.51 -9.96 -6.46
CA ARG A 438 8.87 -10.35 -6.88
C ARG A 438 9.82 -9.16 -6.97
N GLU A 439 9.33 -7.99 -7.39
CA GLU A 439 10.17 -6.79 -7.61
C GLU A 439 10.73 -6.19 -6.31
N ASP A 440 10.14 -6.44 -5.15
CA ASP A 440 10.71 -6.03 -3.87
C ASP A 440 12.09 -6.65 -3.57
N LYS A 441 12.49 -7.69 -4.32
CA LYS A 441 13.81 -8.34 -4.22
C LYS A 441 14.78 -7.97 -5.34
N ALA A 442 14.30 -7.37 -6.43
CA ALA A 442 15.14 -6.98 -7.56
C ALA A 442 15.61 -5.53 -7.40
N SER A 443 16.91 -5.34 -7.33
CA SER A 443 17.56 -4.05 -7.11
C SER A 443 17.12 -2.99 -8.13
N ASP A 444 16.87 -1.77 -7.64
CA ASP A 444 16.64 -0.52 -8.37
C ASP A 444 17.65 -0.20 -9.50
N SER A 445 18.77 -0.94 -9.59
CA SER A 445 19.88 -0.58 -10.47
C SER A 445 19.76 -1.09 -11.91
N LEU A 446 18.88 -2.07 -12.19
CA LEU A 446 18.87 -2.73 -13.50
C LEU A 446 17.84 -2.16 -14.49
N THR A 447 16.94 -1.28 -14.09
CA THR A 447 15.81 -0.87 -14.92
C THR A 447 15.84 0.59 -15.40
N LYS A 448 16.79 1.41 -14.94
CA LYS A 448 16.92 2.84 -15.34
C LYS A 448 17.38 3.08 -16.78
N GLY A 449 17.68 2.04 -17.56
CA GLY A 449 18.40 2.17 -18.81
C GLY A 449 17.62 2.02 -20.13
N LYS A 450 16.30 1.84 -20.13
CA LYS A 450 15.65 1.32 -21.36
C LYS A 450 14.43 2.07 -21.89
N PHE A 451 13.95 3.14 -21.30
CA PHE A 451 12.91 3.96 -21.90
C PHE A 451 13.09 5.45 -21.56
N GLU A 452 12.60 6.33 -22.40
CA GLU A 452 12.64 7.78 -22.25
C GLU A 452 11.19 8.29 -22.14
N ALA A 453 10.82 8.88 -21.00
CA ALA A 453 9.55 9.54 -20.84
C ALA A 453 9.52 10.81 -21.70
N LEU A 454 8.50 10.96 -22.55
CA LEU A 454 8.36 12.09 -23.46
C LEU A 454 7.35 13.11 -22.95
N ASP A 455 6.18 12.65 -22.51
CA ASP A 455 5.08 13.51 -22.09
C ASP A 455 4.14 12.77 -21.14
N SER A 456 3.52 13.50 -20.21
CA SER A 456 2.50 12.98 -19.33
C SER A 456 1.49 14.06 -18.96
N GLN A 457 0.21 13.83 -19.25
CA GLN A 457 -0.89 14.74 -18.89
C GLN A 457 -1.73 14.07 -17.80
N ALA A 458 -2.14 14.86 -16.80
CA ALA A 458 -3.02 14.38 -15.76
C ALA A 458 -4.48 14.65 -16.08
N SER A 459 -5.33 13.71 -15.70
CA SER A 459 -6.78 13.89 -15.64
C SER A 459 -7.33 13.30 -14.34
N PHE A 460 -8.32 13.96 -13.77
CA PHE A 460 -9.05 13.41 -12.63
C PHE A 460 -9.90 12.24 -13.12
N ASP A 461 -9.79 11.07 -12.47
CA ASP A 461 -10.54 9.88 -12.84
C ASP A 461 -11.77 9.71 -11.94
N ARG A 462 -11.55 9.36 -10.68
CA ARG A 462 -12.62 9.08 -9.72
C ARG A 462 -12.16 9.17 -8.27
N VAL A 463 -13.11 9.07 -7.35
CA VAL A 463 -12.88 8.88 -5.92
C VAL A 463 -13.35 7.48 -5.53
N LEU A 464 -12.52 6.73 -4.80
CA LEU A 464 -12.87 5.44 -4.21
C LEU A 464 -13.10 5.65 -2.71
N PHE A 465 -14.22 5.12 -2.22
CA PHE A 465 -14.56 5.17 -0.81
C PHE A 465 -15.60 4.09 -0.48
N ASP A 466 -15.38 3.32 0.58
CA ASP A 466 -16.31 2.29 1.09
C ASP A 466 -16.76 1.32 -0.02
N GLY A 467 -15.81 0.82 -0.81
CA GLY A 467 -16.09 -0.06 -1.95
C GLY A 467 -16.86 0.58 -3.10
N GLY A 468 -17.20 1.86 -3.02
CA GLY A 468 -17.89 2.64 -4.05
C GLY A 468 -16.94 3.50 -4.88
N GLU A 469 -17.31 3.76 -6.13
CA GLU A 469 -16.61 4.64 -7.06
C GLU A 469 -17.48 5.87 -7.35
N PHE A 470 -16.89 7.06 -7.21
CA PHE A 470 -17.58 8.36 -7.37
C PHE A 470 -16.79 9.26 -8.30
N GLY A 471 -17.46 9.96 -9.18
CA GLY A 471 -16.87 10.86 -10.16
C GLY A 471 -17.20 10.40 -11.58
N THR A 472 -17.11 11.35 -12.50
CA THR A 472 -17.40 11.11 -13.93
C THR A 472 -16.17 11.32 -14.79
N GLY A 473 -15.00 11.51 -14.16
CA GLY A 473 -13.77 11.89 -14.81
C GLY A 473 -13.79 13.34 -15.32
N GLY A 474 -12.63 13.94 -15.51
CA GLY A 474 -12.51 15.30 -16.02
C GLY A 474 -11.07 15.80 -16.09
N GLU A 475 -10.90 16.94 -16.70
CA GLU A 475 -9.60 17.61 -16.71
C GLU A 475 -9.22 18.08 -15.31
N VAL A 476 -7.92 18.20 -15.05
CA VAL A 476 -7.40 18.79 -13.81
C VAL A 476 -7.83 20.27 -13.76
N GLY A 477 -8.34 20.71 -12.62
CA GLY A 477 -8.90 22.04 -12.41
C GLY A 477 -10.37 22.18 -12.81
N SER A 478 -11.02 21.12 -13.33
CA SER A 478 -12.44 21.14 -13.68
C SER A 478 -13.34 21.26 -12.44
N GLU A 479 -14.59 21.70 -12.67
CA GLU A 479 -15.61 21.72 -11.61
C GLU A 479 -15.82 20.33 -10.99
N ASP A 480 -15.74 19.28 -11.82
CA ASP A 480 -15.94 17.90 -11.39
C ASP A 480 -14.84 17.42 -10.42
N GLU A 481 -13.58 17.79 -10.63
CA GLU A 481 -12.51 17.57 -9.67
C GLU A 481 -12.70 18.43 -8.41
N LEU A 482 -13.02 19.73 -8.59
CA LEU A 482 -13.17 20.68 -7.49
C LEU A 482 -14.26 20.29 -6.50
N ASP A 483 -15.34 19.66 -6.96
CA ASP A 483 -16.41 19.15 -6.13
C ASP A 483 -15.88 18.14 -5.08
N PHE A 484 -14.91 17.32 -5.44
CA PHE A 484 -14.30 16.34 -4.53
C PHE A 484 -13.12 16.91 -3.73
N LEU A 485 -12.32 17.80 -4.32
CA LEU A 485 -11.27 18.49 -3.57
C LEU A 485 -11.84 19.39 -2.46
N GLY A 486 -13.03 19.94 -2.66
CA GLY A 486 -13.73 20.81 -1.71
C GLY A 486 -14.50 20.11 -0.60
N ILE A 487 -14.38 18.79 -0.44
CA ILE A 487 -15.02 18.07 0.66
C ILE A 487 -14.42 18.51 2.00
N PRO A 488 -15.25 18.85 3.03
CA PRO A 488 -14.73 19.28 4.33
C PRO A 488 -13.80 18.24 4.99
N GLY A 489 -12.83 18.74 5.76
CA GLY A 489 -11.84 17.88 6.46
C GLY A 489 -12.38 17.22 7.73
N LEU A 490 -13.59 17.58 8.18
CA LEU A 490 -14.24 17.02 9.36
C LEU A 490 -15.61 16.44 8.97
N LEU A 491 -15.63 15.15 8.66
CA LEU A 491 -16.82 14.37 8.32
C LEU A 491 -16.62 12.94 8.82
N ASP A 492 -17.65 12.32 9.39
CA ASP A 492 -17.62 10.88 9.65
C ASP A 492 -17.86 10.06 8.36
N ALA A 493 -17.70 8.73 8.43
CA ALA A 493 -17.78 7.87 7.25
C ALA A 493 -19.13 7.93 6.54
N GLU A 494 -20.25 8.01 7.28
CA GLU A 494 -21.59 8.11 6.69
C GLU A 494 -21.80 9.45 5.99
N GLN A 495 -21.31 10.53 6.59
CA GLN A 495 -21.36 11.87 6.01
C GLN A 495 -20.53 11.96 4.73
N VAL A 496 -19.32 11.36 4.72
CA VAL A 496 -18.49 11.26 3.51
C VAL A 496 -19.26 10.52 2.42
N GLY A 497 -19.77 9.31 2.70
CA GLY A 497 -20.50 8.52 1.72
C GLY A 497 -21.76 9.23 1.19
N THR A 498 -22.48 9.95 2.05
CA THR A 498 -23.66 10.73 1.64
C THR A 498 -23.26 11.89 0.73
N LEU A 499 -22.24 12.64 1.07
CA LEU A 499 -21.74 13.78 0.30
C LEU A 499 -21.19 13.32 -1.06
N LEU A 500 -20.45 12.22 -1.11
CA LEU A 500 -19.93 11.65 -2.36
C LEU A 500 -21.06 11.27 -3.31
N ARG A 501 -22.13 10.59 -2.81
CA ARG A 501 -23.32 10.27 -3.62
C ARG A 501 -24.03 11.51 -4.12
N GLN A 502 -24.15 12.54 -3.28
CA GLN A 502 -24.74 13.81 -3.69
C GLN A 502 -23.94 14.47 -4.82
N ARG A 503 -22.60 14.56 -4.67
CA ARG A 503 -21.71 15.13 -5.71
C ARG A 503 -21.80 14.36 -7.02
N GLN A 504 -21.78 13.03 -6.95
CA GLN A 504 -21.99 12.16 -8.12
C GLN A 504 -23.30 12.49 -8.84
N HIS A 505 -24.40 12.62 -8.10
CA HIS A 505 -25.70 12.93 -8.68
C HIS A 505 -25.74 14.33 -9.32
N GLU A 506 -25.13 15.32 -8.69
CA GLU A 506 -25.00 16.68 -9.24
C GLU A 506 -24.18 16.70 -10.54
N GLN A 507 -23.08 15.94 -10.61
CA GLN A 507 -22.24 15.81 -11.81
C GLN A 507 -23.01 15.13 -12.97
N LEU A 508 -23.69 14.03 -12.68
CA LEU A 508 -24.53 13.35 -13.69
C LEU A 508 -25.63 14.28 -14.23
N ASN A 509 -26.29 15.05 -13.36
CA ASN A 509 -27.30 16.02 -13.77
C ASN A 509 -26.71 17.17 -14.60
N ARG A 510 -25.50 17.64 -14.29
CA ARG A 510 -24.78 18.64 -15.09
C ARG A 510 -24.45 18.09 -16.48
N LYS A 511 -23.93 16.84 -16.58
CA LYS A 511 -23.63 16.20 -17.87
C LYS A 511 -24.90 16.03 -18.72
N ASN A 512 -25.99 15.58 -18.13
CA ASN A 512 -27.27 15.42 -18.84
C ASN A 512 -27.87 16.76 -19.32
N ARG A 513 -27.63 17.88 -18.60
CA ARG A 513 -28.07 19.22 -19.04
C ARG A 513 -27.14 19.84 -20.10
N ARG A 514 -25.87 19.46 -20.15
CA ARG A 514 -24.89 19.94 -21.14
C ARG A 514 -24.93 19.17 -22.46
N ALA A 515 -25.75 18.11 -22.57
CA ALA A 515 -25.95 17.38 -23.80
C ALA A 515 -27.08 18.00 -24.65
N PRO A 516 -26.82 19.00 -25.49
CA PRO A 516 -27.54 19.18 -26.75
C PRO A 516 -26.64 18.68 -27.89
N ALA A 517 -27.31 18.05 -28.87
CA ALA A 517 -26.67 17.60 -30.10
C ALA A 517 -25.78 18.71 -30.70
N ALA A 518 -24.48 18.48 -30.70
CA ALA A 518 -23.55 19.20 -31.55
C ALA A 518 -22.88 18.15 -32.45
N GLU A 519 -23.01 18.36 -33.75
CA GLU A 519 -22.30 17.63 -34.79
C GLU A 519 -20.80 17.59 -34.50
N PRO A 520 -20.11 16.48 -34.82
CA PRO A 520 -18.68 16.36 -34.50
C PRO A 520 -17.88 17.33 -35.36
N ALA A 521 -17.24 18.32 -34.73
CA ALA A 521 -16.15 19.06 -35.33
C ALA A 521 -15.03 18.09 -35.69
N ALA A 522 -14.44 18.26 -36.87
CA ALA A 522 -13.38 17.41 -37.41
C ALA A 522 -12.24 17.23 -36.38
N ALA A 523 -12.00 15.98 -36.00
CA ALA A 523 -10.94 15.59 -35.10
C ALA A 523 -9.55 15.92 -35.70
N PRO A 524 -8.56 16.35 -34.88
CA PRO A 524 -7.17 16.37 -35.33
C PRO A 524 -6.72 14.97 -35.72
N PRO A 525 -5.71 14.80 -36.59
CA PRO A 525 -5.31 13.50 -37.11
C PRO A 525 -4.99 12.55 -35.94
N ALA A 526 -5.77 11.48 -35.85
CA ALA A 526 -5.66 10.48 -34.80
C ALA A 526 -4.27 9.86 -34.81
N ILE A 527 -3.50 10.03 -33.74
CA ILE A 527 -2.39 9.15 -33.41
C ILE A 527 -3.03 7.75 -33.27
N PRO A 528 -2.50 6.71 -33.91
CA PRO A 528 -3.12 5.39 -33.86
C PRO A 528 -3.30 4.95 -32.40
N ASP A 529 -4.54 4.77 -31.98
CA ASP A 529 -4.88 4.35 -30.64
C ASP A 529 -4.21 2.98 -30.39
N HIS A 530 -3.37 2.90 -29.39
CA HIS A 530 -2.68 1.65 -29.03
C HIS A 530 -3.67 0.49 -28.86
N ARG A 531 -4.88 0.79 -28.39
CA ARG A 531 -5.98 -0.18 -28.28
C ARG A 531 -6.39 -0.74 -29.64
N MET A 532 -6.54 0.14 -30.63
CA MET A 532 -6.89 -0.26 -31.99
C MET A 532 -5.78 -1.11 -32.64
N LEU A 533 -4.52 -0.78 -32.42
CA LEU A 533 -3.39 -1.59 -32.88
C LEU A 533 -3.34 -2.96 -32.18
N MET A 534 -3.66 -3.00 -30.89
CA MET A 534 -3.70 -4.25 -30.13
C MET A 534 -4.87 -5.13 -30.58
N ASP A 535 -6.05 -4.56 -30.79
CA ASP A 535 -7.23 -5.27 -31.29
C ASP A 535 -6.95 -5.84 -32.68
N LEU A 536 -6.34 -5.08 -33.58
CA LEU A 536 -5.94 -5.54 -34.90
C LEU A 536 -4.89 -6.65 -34.83
N ARG A 537 -3.93 -6.59 -33.91
CA ARG A 537 -2.93 -7.66 -33.70
C ARG A 537 -3.57 -8.92 -33.15
N ASN A 538 -4.50 -8.82 -32.23
CA ASN A 538 -5.26 -9.94 -31.66
C ASN A 538 -6.17 -10.58 -32.71
N GLU A 539 -6.85 -9.76 -33.53
CA GLU A 539 -7.67 -10.25 -34.64
C GLU A 539 -6.82 -10.98 -35.70
N LEU A 540 -5.65 -10.40 -36.01
CA LEU A 540 -4.71 -11.06 -36.94
C LEU A 540 -4.21 -12.38 -36.36
N ALA A 541 -3.88 -12.46 -35.09
CA ALA A 541 -3.43 -13.69 -34.44
C ALA A 541 -4.53 -14.76 -34.42
N LYS A 542 -5.79 -14.41 -34.12
CA LYS A 542 -6.95 -15.31 -34.17
C LYS A 542 -7.16 -15.85 -35.59
N ASN A 543 -7.11 -14.99 -36.59
CA ASN A 543 -7.31 -15.40 -38.01
C ASN A 543 -6.13 -16.25 -38.52
N VAL A 544 -4.89 -15.98 -38.10
CA VAL A 544 -3.72 -16.83 -38.41
C VAL A 544 -3.85 -18.20 -37.75
N ALA A 545 -4.32 -18.28 -36.52
CA ALA A 545 -4.58 -19.54 -35.83
C ALA A 545 -5.65 -20.37 -36.57
N ALA A 546 -6.76 -19.72 -36.96
CA ALA A 546 -7.83 -20.38 -37.74
C ALA A 546 -7.33 -20.88 -39.11
N TRP A 547 -6.50 -20.09 -39.81
CA TRP A 547 -5.89 -20.51 -41.08
C TRP A 547 -4.91 -21.67 -40.89
N SER A 548 -4.07 -21.62 -39.85
CA SER A 548 -3.14 -22.68 -39.49
C SER A 548 -3.87 -23.99 -39.19
N ALA A 549 -4.95 -23.96 -38.43
CA ALA A 549 -5.78 -25.12 -38.12
C ALA A 549 -6.43 -25.73 -39.41
N ARG A 550 -6.87 -24.86 -40.34
CA ARG A 550 -7.49 -25.29 -41.59
C ARG A 550 -6.50 -25.88 -42.59
N THR A 551 -5.27 -25.38 -42.65
CA THR A 551 -4.28 -25.71 -43.68
C THR A 551 -3.12 -26.56 -43.20
N GLY A 552 -2.97 -26.80 -41.90
CA GLY A 552 -1.82 -27.45 -41.27
C GLY A 552 -0.51 -26.64 -41.37
N THR A 553 -0.58 -25.37 -41.78
CA THR A 553 0.61 -24.53 -41.98
C THR A 553 1.01 -23.90 -40.65
N PRO A 554 2.26 -24.04 -40.15
CA PRO A 554 2.69 -23.43 -38.91
C PRO A 554 2.49 -21.90 -38.89
N HIS A 555 2.10 -21.34 -37.73
CA HIS A 555 1.82 -19.91 -37.52
C HIS A 555 2.94 -18.99 -38.05
N GLY A 556 4.21 -19.33 -37.77
CA GLY A 556 5.36 -18.55 -38.25
C GLY A 556 5.47 -18.48 -39.77
N VAL A 557 5.09 -19.56 -40.46
CA VAL A 557 5.09 -19.61 -41.94
C VAL A 557 3.96 -18.76 -42.50
N VAL A 558 2.78 -18.74 -41.86
CA VAL A 558 1.65 -17.88 -42.25
C VAL A 558 2.03 -16.41 -42.11
N HIS A 559 2.61 -16.00 -40.97
CA HIS A 559 3.10 -14.62 -40.76
C HIS A 559 4.18 -14.24 -41.78
N THR A 560 5.10 -15.14 -42.11
CA THR A 560 6.15 -14.88 -43.10
C THR A 560 5.54 -14.67 -44.48
N LYS A 561 4.56 -15.51 -44.89
CA LYS A 561 3.84 -15.34 -46.16
C LYS A 561 3.07 -14.02 -46.21
N LEU A 562 2.37 -13.65 -45.14
CA LEU A 562 1.68 -12.36 -45.07
C LEU A 562 2.65 -11.19 -45.23
N ARG A 563 3.83 -11.27 -44.57
CA ARG A 563 4.87 -10.25 -44.66
C ARG A 563 5.46 -10.17 -46.09
N THR A 564 5.64 -11.29 -46.77
CA THR A 564 6.14 -11.31 -48.14
C THR A 564 5.12 -10.70 -49.12
N VAL A 565 3.83 -10.94 -48.90
CA VAL A 565 2.77 -10.46 -49.81
C VAL A 565 2.36 -9.02 -49.53
N CYS A 566 2.21 -8.63 -48.25
CA CYS A 566 1.75 -7.30 -47.86
C CYS A 566 2.89 -6.33 -47.54
N GLY A 567 4.12 -6.82 -47.39
CA GLY A 567 5.28 -6.01 -46.99
C GLY A 567 5.28 -5.66 -45.51
N GLY A 568 6.23 -4.78 -45.12
CA GLY A 568 6.30 -4.18 -43.78
C GLY A 568 7.08 -5.00 -42.76
N PRO A 569 7.23 -4.43 -41.52
CA PRO A 569 7.99 -5.02 -40.43
C PRO A 569 7.28 -6.23 -39.79
N PRO A 570 7.88 -6.91 -38.80
CA PRO A 570 7.17 -7.90 -37.98
C PRO A 570 5.88 -7.36 -37.36
N VAL A 571 4.94 -8.25 -36.99
CA VAL A 571 3.59 -7.86 -36.49
C VAL A 571 3.67 -6.90 -35.31
N ALA A 572 4.64 -7.09 -34.42
CA ALA A 572 4.85 -6.21 -33.25
C ALA A 572 5.19 -4.75 -33.62
N GLN A 573 5.77 -4.53 -34.80
CA GLN A 573 6.21 -3.23 -35.32
C GLN A 573 5.33 -2.67 -36.44
N ALA A 574 4.29 -3.43 -36.84
CA ALA A 574 3.42 -3.04 -37.94
C ALA A 574 2.42 -1.97 -37.50
N ASN A 575 2.26 -0.91 -38.33
CA ASN A 575 1.26 0.13 -38.16
C ASN A 575 -0.15 -0.38 -38.53
N GLU A 576 -1.16 0.48 -38.28
CA GLU A 576 -2.57 0.15 -38.52
C GLU A 576 -2.85 -0.31 -39.94
N GLU A 577 -2.40 0.45 -40.94
CA GLU A 577 -2.62 0.13 -42.35
C GLU A 577 -2.02 -1.22 -42.73
N GLN A 578 -0.84 -1.52 -42.22
CA GLN A 578 -0.14 -2.80 -42.47
C GLN A 578 -0.87 -3.98 -41.81
N LEU A 579 -1.39 -3.81 -40.60
CA LEU A 579 -2.18 -4.84 -39.92
C LEU A 579 -3.51 -5.07 -40.62
N GLN A 580 -4.22 -4.02 -40.99
CA GLN A 580 -5.46 -4.11 -41.77
C GLN A 580 -5.25 -4.75 -43.15
N SER A 581 -4.14 -4.42 -43.84
CA SER A 581 -3.78 -5.03 -45.11
C SER A 581 -3.55 -6.54 -44.97
N ARG A 582 -2.86 -6.98 -43.91
CA ARG A 582 -2.62 -8.40 -43.61
C ARG A 582 -3.91 -9.14 -43.24
N LEU A 583 -4.80 -8.51 -42.49
CA LEU A 583 -6.12 -9.05 -42.17
C LEU A 583 -6.96 -9.27 -43.43
N ARG A 584 -7.05 -8.25 -44.28
CA ARG A 584 -7.78 -8.37 -45.58
C ARG A 584 -7.20 -9.48 -46.44
N LYS A 585 -5.86 -9.57 -46.55
CA LYS A 585 -5.22 -10.61 -47.34
C LYS A 585 -5.48 -12.02 -46.80
N LEU A 586 -5.48 -12.15 -45.48
CA LEU A 586 -5.80 -13.44 -44.84
C LEU A 586 -7.27 -13.81 -45.03
N GLN A 587 -8.20 -12.84 -45.00
CA GLN A 587 -9.62 -13.04 -45.34
C GLN A 587 -9.79 -13.45 -46.79
N ASP A 588 -9.03 -12.84 -47.74
CA ASP A 588 -9.02 -13.28 -49.16
C ASP A 588 -8.59 -14.75 -49.30
N TRP A 589 -7.59 -15.19 -48.54
CA TRP A 589 -7.19 -16.61 -48.53
C TRP A 589 -8.30 -17.53 -48.03
N PHE A 590 -9.08 -17.11 -47.01
CA PHE A 590 -10.23 -17.87 -46.51
C PHE A 590 -11.32 -18.04 -47.57
N ILE A 591 -11.51 -17.04 -48.44
CA ILE A 591 -12.51 -17.01 -49.50
C ILE A 591 -11.97 -17.62 -50.82
N GLY A 592 -10.68 -18.02 -50.85
CA GLY A 592 -10.07 -18.61 -52.05
C GLY A 592 -9.68 -17.62 -53.15
N ARG A 593 -9.66 -16.30 -52.84
CA ARG A 593 -9.12 -15.26 -53.73
C ARG A 593 -7.59 -15.23 -53.60
N LYS A 594 -6.89 -15.46 -54.72
CA LYS A 594 -5.42 -15.43 -54.79
C LYS A 594 -4.84 -14.01 -54.71
#